data_06454da95d5ebc92d1696cb10f58d6cc
#
_entry.id   06454da95d5ebc92d1696cb10f58d6cc
#
_cell.length_a   1.000
_cell.length_b   1.000
_cell.length_c   1.000
_cell.angle_alpha   90.00
_cell.angle_beta   90.00
_cell.angle_gamma   90.00
#
_symmetry.space_group_name_H-M   'P 1'
#
loop_
_entity.id
_entity.type
_entity.pdbx_description
1 polymer ?
#
loop_
_entity_poly.entity_id
_entity_poly.type
_entity_poly.pdbx_seq_one_letter_code
_entity_poly.pdbx_strand_id
1 'polypeptide(L)'
;MNCTHFGQALEIILEQSEDVWKGYGLYPYDPKTGRGNYTLFRRPPDDWTRPIYAPKKWDNVISFKSGYALQLRSYDRPNTNRGGNDSQNFIDEAGWFKEEWINKIILPRNRAPLDIQSNLNLAFYFFTSVPTHSEGQWIWKYEQLAKDQPAKYRFNEATAKDNYALLAKVPDYIETQREILDPITFAIEMMNERMTQLANGFYPSFNQDRHVQHGYNYDFDDDLGMWHKEFNDYDAEAVLEVSVDANASFTCCSVWQEKKDTENCINALFVKPNEEKSNLVQRLAFKFHETYAAHKKKVVYLWGDRNLTSKASQTAATQQDVFTETLRLLGWTVISRVNGFNWLHKDKHFFIDEILNEKNARLPKIRFNAKKCQSLIYSIQQAPINDDFTKDKKSEGRKIPQELATHLSDTFDYYACGKYGSRTGRFGASASVIPALGWI
;
A
#
# COMPACT_ATOMS: atom_id res chain seq x y z
N MET A 1 21.08 -5.41 13.68
CA MET A 1 20.85 -4.79 12.37
C MET A 1 20.03 -5.72 11.52
N ASN A 2 19.00 -5.23 10.88
CA ASN A 2 18.05 -6.03 10.12
C ASN A 2 18.04 -5.53 8.66
N CYS A 3 18.12 -6.45 7.71
CA CYS A 3 18.10 -6.19 6.28
C CYS A 3 17.22 -7.21 5.56
N THR A 4 16.84 -6.95 4.32
CA THR A 4 16.03 -7.87 3.53
C THR A 4 16.83 -9.12 3.14
N HIS A 5 18.10 -8.98 2.73
CA HIS A 5 18.98 -10.05 2.31
C HIS A 5 20.32 -10.03 3.06
N PHE A 6 20.82 -11.20 3.43
CA PHE A 6 22.07 -11.29 4.20
C PHE A 6 23.30 -10.86 3.40
N GLY A 7 23.33 -11.12 2.09
CA GLY A 7 24.38 -10.62 1.19
C GLY A 7 24.55 -9.11 1.25
N GLN A 8 23.44 -8.37 1.21
CA GLN A 8 23.44 -6.91 1.33
C GLN A 8 24.10 -6.41 2.63
N ALA A 9 23.83 -7.10 3.75
CA ALA A 9 24.43 -6.75 5.04
C ALA A 9 25.95 -6.92 5.05
N LEU A 10 26.47 -7.94 4.37
CA LEU A 10 27.89 -8.26 4.34
C LEU A 10 28.66 -7.42 3.33
N GLU A 11 28.15 -7.34 2.11
CA GLU A 11 28.89 -6.78 0.97
C GLU A 11 28.81 -5.25 0.90
N ILE A 12 27.70 -4.67 1.38
CA ILE A 12 27.50 -3.22 1.27
C ILE A 12 27.61 -2.56 2.64
N ILE A 13 26.78 -2.98 3.61
CA ILE A 13 26.65 -2.25 4.87
C ILE A 13 27.90 -2.44 5.76
N LEU A 14 28.42 -3.67 5.82
CA LEU A 14 29.58 -3.95 6.67
C LEU A 14 30.82 -3.25 6.14
N GLU A 15 31.11 -3.33 4.84
CA GLU A 15 32.28 -2.71 4.23
C GLU A 15 32.30 -1.20 4.48
N GLN A 16 31.18 -0.52 4.22
CA GLN A 16 31.03 0.90 4.49
C GLN A 16 31.16 1.24 5.98
N SER A 17 30.62 0.39 6.85
CA SER A 17 30.72 0.57 8.30
C SER A 17 32.16 0.44 8.78
N GLU A 18 32.93 -0.49 8.25
CA GLU A 18 34.34 -0.64 8.63
C GLU A 18 35.18 0.60 8.27
N ASP A 19 34.91 1.23 7.12
CA ASP A 19 35.60 2.48 6.74
C ASP A 19 35.24 3.64 7.68
N VAL A 20 33.97 3.76 8.06
CA VAL A 20 33.54 4.73 9.07
C VAL A 20 34.20 4.45 10.41
N TRP A 21 34.24 3.20 10.88
CA TRP A 21 34.87 2.82 12.14
C TRP A 21 36.36 3.11 12.18
N LYS A 22 37.08 2.87 11.08
CA LYS A 22 38.48 3.27 10.95
C LYS A 22 38.67 4.78 11.16
N GLY A 23 37.77 5.60 10.61
CA GLY A 23 37.74 7.05 10.84
C GLY A 23 37.61 7.45 12.30
N TYR A 24 36.95 6.61 13.11
CA TYR A 24 36.82 6.77 14.56
C TYR A 24 37.90 6.04 15.36
N GLY A 25 38.94 5.49 14.71
CA GLY A 25 40.01 4.76 15.37
C GLY A 25 39.65 3.37 15.84
N LEU A 26 38.55 2.79 15.29
CA LEU A 26 38.15 1.42 15.59
C LEU A 26 38.69 0.49 14.48
N TYR A 27 39.46 -0.51 14.88
CA TYR A 27 40.10 -1.46 13.99
C TYR A 27 39.73 -2.90 14.31
N PRO A 28 39.73 -3.80 13.30
CA PRO A 28 39.47 -5.23 13.55
C PRO A 28 40.57 -5.82 14.45
N TYR A 29 40.18 -6.74 15.32
CA TYR A 29 41.09 -7.42 16.22
C TYR A 29 42.00 -8.39 15.46
N ASP A 30 43.30 -8.18 15.66
CA ASP A 30 44.33 -9.08 15.18
C ASP A 30 44.83 -9.99 16.30
N PRO A 31 44.62 -11.32 16.24
CA PRO A 31 45.05 -12.26 17.25
C PRO A 31 46.58 -12.34 17.44
N LYS A 32 47.35 -11.99 16.38
CA LYS A 32 48.82 -12.05 16.44
C LYS A 32 49.43 -10.93 17.29
N THR A 33 48.82 -9.77 17.18
CA THR A 33 49.30 -8.57 17.89
C THR A 33 48.54 -8.26 19.18
N GLY A 34 47.37 -8.88 19.36
CA GLY A 34 46.43 -8.60 20.46
C GLY A 34 45.78 -7.22 20.36
N ARG A 35 45.92 -6.51 19.26
CA ARG A 35 45.39 -5.15 19.04
C ARG A 35 44.07 -5.18 18.28
N GLY A 36 43.24 -4.18 18.48
CA GLY A 36 41.97 -3.96 17.82
C GLY A 36 40.81 -3.76 18.78
N ASN A 37 39.66 -3.37 18.24
CA ASN A 37 38.51 -2.91 18.99
C ASN A 37 37.25 -3.73 18.73
N TYR A 38 37.18 -4.49 17.64
CA TYR A 38 36.05 -5.35 17.32
C TYR A 38 36.46 -6.66 16.64
N THR A 39 35.61 -7.67 16.75
CA THR A 39 35.74 -8.95 16.04
C THR A 39 34.58 -9.13 15.09
N LEU A 40 34.84 -9.70 13.90
CA LEU A 40 33.85 -10.07 12.92
C LEU A 40 33.60 -11.56 12.98
N PHE A 41 32.32 -11.95 13.19
CA PHE A 41 31.79 -13.31 13.03
C PHE A 41 32.56 -14.39 13.83
N ARG A 42 33.13 -13.99 14.93
CA ARG A 42 33.84 -14.89 15.86
C ARG A 42 33.68 -14.46 17.31
N ARG A 43 33.87 -15.40 18.21
CA ARG A 43 33.88 -15.12 19.65
C ARG A 43 34.98 -14.12 19.99
N PRO A 44 34.65 -13.05 20.73
CA PRO A 44 35.65 -12.08 21.17
C PRO A 44 36.61 -12.69 22.18
N PRO A 45 37.81 -12.10 22.36
CA PRO A 45 38.76 -12.48 23.40
C PRO A 45 38.14 -12.53 24.80
N ASP A 46 38.66 -13.40 25.66
CA ASP A 46 38.08 -13.60 26.99
C ASP A 46 38.26 -12.40 27.94
N ASP A 47 39.24 -11.56 27.68
CA ASP A 47 39.53 -10.32 28.42
C ASP A 47 38.64 -9.15 28.03
N TRP A 48 37.79 -9.30 26.98
CA TRP A 48 36.84 -8.25 26.58
C TRP A 48 35.59 -8.29 27.45
N THR A 49 34.95 -7.11 27.58
CA THR A 49 33.62 -7.02 28.18
C THR A 49 32.63 -7.87 27.43
N ARG A 50 31.90 -8.70 28.14
CA ARG A 50 30.86 -9.55 27.53
C ARG A 50 29.58 -8.78 27.28
N PRO A 51 28.88 -9.03 26.15
CA PRO A 51 27.52 -8.55 25.97
C PRO A 51 26.59 -9.07 27.08
N ILE A 52 25.67 -8.27 27.57
CA ILE A 52 24.68 -8.67 28.60
C ILE A 52 23.94 -9.95 28.17
N TYR A 53 23.55 -10.03 26.88
CA TYR A 53 23.01 -11.22 26.25
C TYR A 53 24.02 -11.78 25.25
N ALA A 54 24.94 -12.57 25.71
CA ALA A 54 25.92 -13.20 24.83
C ALA A 54 25.22 -14.19 23.88
N PRO A 55 25.45 -14.08 22.58
CA PRO A 55 24.86 -15.01 21.61
C PRO A 55 25.46 -16.40 21.77
N LYS A 56 24.66 -17.46 21.50
CA LYS A 56 25.17 -18.84 21.51
C LYS A 56 26.07 -19.13 20.32
N LYS A 57 25.85 -18.45 19.20
CA LYS A 57 26.64 -18.52 17.96
C LYS A 57 27.09 -17.14 17.56
N TRP A 58 28.28 -17.03 17.02
CA TRP A 58 28.90 -15.76 16.66
C TRP A 58 29.00 -15.51 15.16
N ASP A 59 28.50 -16.41 14.34
CA ASP A 59 28.67 -16.42 12.88
C ASP A 59 28.09 -15.18 12.17
N ASN A 60 27.24 -14.41 12.83
CA ASN A 60 26.62 -13.19 12.30
C ASN A 60 26.68 -12.04 13.33
N VAL A 61 27.68 -12.07 14.20
CA VAL A 61 27.82 -11.08 15.29
C VAL A 61 29.13 -10.33 15.16
N ILE A 62 29.06 -9.04 15.27
CA ILE A 62 30.20 -8.14 15.41
C ILE A 62 30.27 -7.74 16.88
N SER A 63 31.39 -8.05 17.55
CA SER A 63 31.57 -7.78 18.98
C SER A 63 32.61 -6.71 19.18
N PHE A 64 32.26 -5.69 19.95
CA PHE A 64 33.16 -4.61 20.32
C PHE A 64 33.76 -4.86 21.69
N LYS A 65 34.99 -4.36 21.91
CA LYS A 65 35.74 -4.49 23.17
C LYS A 65 34.97 -3.93 24.38
N SER A 66 34.08 -2.96 24.13
CA SER A 66 33.22 -2.35 25.15
C SER A 66 32.07 -3.26 25.63
N GLY A 67 31.89 -4.43 25.03
CA GLY A 67 30.75 -5.32 25.30
C GLY A 67 29.51 -5.02 24.44
N TYR A 68 29.56 -4.05 23.54
CA TYR A 68 28.51 -3.87 22.54
C TYR A 68 28.59 -4.99 21.50
N ALA A 69 27.45 -5.53 21.12
CA ALA A 69 27.38 -6.56 20.10
C ALA A 69 26.31 -6.21 19.06
N LEU A 70 26.70 -6.16 17.80
CA LEU A 70 25.81 -5.93 16.69
C LEU A 70 25.54 -7.28 15.99
N GLN A 71 24.30 -7.75 16.03
CA GLN A 71 23.91 -8.96 15.32
C GLN A 71 23.28 -8.60 13.98
N LEU A 72 23.80 -9.16 12.90
CA LEU A 72 23.25 -9.05 11.54
C LEU A 72 22.14 -10.08 11.37
N ARG A 73 21.02 -9.67 10.75
CA ARG A 73 19.86 -10.53 10.50
C ARG A 73 19.25 -10.25 9.15
N SER A 74 18.91 -11.31 8.45
CA SER A 74 18.16 -11.27 7.20
C SER A 74 16.71 -11.65 7.44
N TYR A 75 15.82 -11.02 6.67
CA TYR A 75 14.38 -11.30 6.69
C TYR A 75 13.89 -12.04 5.44
N ASP A 76 14.76 -12.74 4.73
CA ASP A 76 14.36 -13.71 3.70
C ASP A 76 13.41 -14.78 4.26
N ARG A 77 13.63 -15.14 5.53
CA ARG A 77 12.79 -16.07 6.29
C ARG A 77 12.40 -15.43 7.64
N PRO A 78 11.42 -14.53 7.67
CA PRO A 78 11.13 -13.71 8.85
C PRO A 78 10.90 -14.51 10.13
N ASN A 79 10.22 -15.65 10.04
CA ASN A 79 9.87 -16.46 11.21
C ASN A 79 11.08 -17.08 11.93
N THR A 80 12.21 -17.25 11.26
CA THR A 80 13.44 -17.77 11.88
C THR A 80 14.07 -16.77 12.85
N ASN A 81 13.69 -15.50 12.74
CA ASN A 81 14.17 -14.41 13.57
C ASN A 81 13.32 -14.16 14.83
N ARG A 82 12.34 -15.01 15.13
CA ARG A 82 11.57 -14.91 16.38
C ARG A 82 12.43 -15.28 17.59
N GLY A 83 12.15 -14.62 18.71
CA GLY A 83 12.88 -14.80 19.96
C GLY A 83 14.17 -13.95 20.02
N GLY A 84 14.73 -13.79 21.18
CA GLY A 84 15.87 -12.94 21.46
C GLY A 84 15.48 -11.65 22.20
N ASN A 85 16.50 -10.94 22.69
CA ASN A 85 16.36 -9.68 23.42
C ASN A 85 17.30 -8.67 22.79
N ASP A 86 16.73 -7.64 22.19
CA ASP A 86 17.47 -6.57 21.54
C ASP A 86 17.30 -5.28 22.35
N SER A 87 18.36 -4.51 22.47
CA SER A 87 18.32 -3.17 23.09
C SER A 87 18.06 -2.08 22.06
N GLN A 88 18.43 -2.33 20.83
CA GLN A 88 18.25 -1.40 19.71
C GLN A 88 18.01 -2.19 18.42
N ASN A 89 17.24 -1.61 17.51
CA ASN A 89 17.04 -2.19 16.18
C ASN A 89 17.34 -1.15 15.10
N PHE A 90 18.29 -1.45 14.25
CA PHE A 90 18.59 -0.71 13.03
C PHE A 90 18.03 -1.50 11.87
N ILE A 91 17.18 -0.88 11.07
CA ILE A 91 16.48 -1.52 9.96
C ILE A 91 16.83 -0.74 8.70
N ASP A 92 17.65 -1.39 7.88
CA ASP A 92 18.06 -0.84 6.61
C ASP A 92 17.05 -1.19 5.53
N GLU A 93 16.83 -0.26 4.61
CA GLU A 93 15.80 -0.34 3.57
C GLU A 93 14.43 -0.70 4.16
N ALA A 94 14.04 0.01 5.22
CA ALA A 94 12.82 -0.26 5.98
C ALA A 94 11.55 -0.27 5.11
N GLY A 95 11.53 0.50 4.02
CA GLY A 95 10.43 0.52 3.07
C GLY A 95 10.17 -0.83 2.40
N TRP A 96 11.16 -1.73 2.33
CA TRP A 96 10.99 -3.09 1.79
C TRP A 96 10.47 -4.10 2.81
N PHE A 97 10.36 -3.69 4.09
CA PHE A 97 9.82 -4.54 5.14
C PHE A 97 8.30 -4.43 5.17
N LYS A 98 7.64 -5.57 5.35
CA LYS A 98 6.21 -5.57 5.66
C LYS A 98 6.00 -5.05 7.08
N GLU A 99 5.04 -4.16 7.27
CA GLU A 99 4.70 -3.65 8.60
C GLU A 99 4.41 -4.78 9.61
N GLU A 100 3.84 -5.88 9.12
CA GLU A 100 3.57 -7.07 9.92
C GLU A 100 4.85 -7.68 10.53
N TRP A 101 5.97 -7.67 9.79
CA TRP A 101 7.25 -8.18 10.32
C TRP A 101 7.79 -7.28 11.42
N ILE A 102 7.66 -5.98 11.25
CA ILE A 102 8.02 -5.01 12.30
C ILE A 102 7.20 -5.30 13.57
N ASN A 103 5.88 -5.33 13.44
CA ASN A 103 4.95 -5.43 14.57
C ASN A 103 4.96 -6.81 15.25
N LYS A 104 5.07 -7.92 14.49
CA LYS A 104 4.93 -9.29 15.05
C LYS A 104 6.25 -9.98 15.34
N ILE A 105 7.36 -9.51 14.76
CA ILE A 105 8.64 -10.21 14.88
C ILE A 105 9.72 -9.32 15.52
N ILE A 106 9.94 -8.10 15.00
CA ILE A 106 11.04 -7.25 15.45
C ILE A 106 10.67 -6.53 16.76
N LEU A 107 9.51 -5.90 16.81
CA LEU A 107 9.05 -5.14 17.98
C LEU A 107 8.98 -6.00 19.27
N PRO A 108 8.46 -7.24 19.26
CA PRO A 108 8.43 -8.09 20.46
C PRO A 108 9.81 -8.52 20.97
N ARG A 109 10.87 -8.35 20.15
CA ARG A 109 12.27 -8.65 20.57
C ARG A 109 12.93 -7.49 21.30
N ASN A 110 12.41 -6.29 21.17
CA ASN A 110 12.94 -5.10 21.81
C ASN A 110 12.64 -5.12 23.31
N ARG A 111 13.39 -5.95 24.03
CA ARG A 111 13.19 -6.31 25.45
C ARG A 111 14.50 -6.29 26.21
N ALA A 112 15.32 -5.26 26.01
CA ALA A 112 16.54 -5.10 26.76
C ALA A 112 16.27 -4.97 28.27
N PRO A 113 17.26 -5.28 29.13
CA PRO A 113 17.16 -5.01 30.55
C PRO A 113 16.85 -3.53 30.82
N LEU A 114 15.90 -3.28 31.70
CA LEU A 114 15.48 -1.93 32.07
C LEU A 114 16.52 -1.15 32.90
N ASP A 115 17.52 -1.85 33.41
CA ASP A 115 18.64 -1.28 34.13
C ASP A 115 19.71 -0.59 33.26
N ILE A 116 19.62 -0.79 31.94
CA ILE A 116 20.43 -0.03 30.97
C ILE A 116 19.91 1.41 30.92
N GLN A 117 20.58 2.30 31.64
CA GLN A 117 20.26 3.73 31.61
C GLN A 117 20.85 4.39 30.36
N SER A 118 20.09 4.34 29.29
CA SER A 118 20.41 5.03 28.04
C SER A 118 19.12 5.48 27.34
N ASN A 119 19.08 6.71 26.90
CA ASN A 119 17.98 7.24 26.08
C ASN A 119 17.85 6.50 24.72
N LEU A 120 18.86 5.74 24.34
CA LEU A 120 18.87 4.93 23.11
C LEU A 120 18.42 3.50 23.38
N ASN A 121 18.18 3.10 24.64
CA ASN A 121 17.68 1.77 24.95
C ASN A 121 16.24 1.62 24.42
N LEU A 122 15.94 0.46 23.84
CA LEU A 122 14.68 0.14 23.19
C LEU A 122 14.37 0.98 21.94
N ALA A 123 15.37 1.65 21.36
CA ALA A 123 15.20 2.49 20.18
C ALA A 123 15.08 1.67 18.87
N PHE A 124 14.29 2.21 17.94
CA PHE A 124 14.21 1.76 16.57
C PHE A 124 14.73 2.85 15.63
N TYR A 125 15.53 2.44 14.66
CA TYR A 125 16.05 3.30 13.60
C TYR A 125 15.66 2.69 12.27
N PHE A 126 14.89 3.42 11.50
CA PHE A 126 14.47 3.05 10.14
C PHE A 126 15.24 3.91 9.15
N PHE A 127 15.93 3.27 8.22
CA PHE A 127 16.62 3.92 7.10
C PHE A 127 15.97 3.41 5.82
N THR A 128 15.60 4.30 4.92
CA THR A 128 14.99 3.93 3.66
C THR A 128 15.00 5.09 2.68
N SER A 129 15.07 4.78 1.38
CA SER A 129 14.61 5.67 0.33
C SER A 129 13.08 5.80 0.35
N VAL A 130 12.52 6.68 -0.48
CA VAL A 130 11.07 6.79 -0.65
C VAL A 130 10.51 5.44 -1.14
N PRO A 131 9.61 4.80 -0.38
CA PRO A 131 8.99 3.58 -0.85
C PRO A 131 8.15 3.81 -2.11
N THR A 132 8.54 3.15 -3.18
CA THR A 132 7.82 3.19 -4.48
C THR A 132 6.68 2.18 -4.54
N HIS A 133 6.54 1.33 -3.53
CA HIS A 133 5.49 0.33 -3.42
C HIS A 133 4.70 0.50 -2.10
N SER A 134 3.45 0.10 -2.11
CA SER A 134 2.53 0.33 -0.99
C SER A 134 2.89 -0.43 0.28
N GLU A 135 3.51 -1.61 0.17
CA GLU A 135 3.93 -2.38 1.36
C GLU A 135 4.90 -1.59 2.24
N GLY A 136 5.64 -0.62 1.67
CA GLY A 136 6.57 0.25 2.38
C GLY A 136 5.97 1.56 2.90
N GLN A 137 4.77 1.93 2.44
CA GLN A 137 4.18 3.22 2.80
C GLN A 137 3.81 3.36 4.28
N TRP A 138 3.79 2.27 5.05
CA TRP A 138 3.60 2.31 6.50
C TRP A 138 4.61 3.22 7.22
N ILE A 139 5.77 3.48 6.61
CA ILE A 139 6.80 4.35 7.18
C ILE A 139 6.31 5.79 7.37
N TRP A 140 5.41 6.28 6.50
CA TRP A 140 4.89 7.64 6.55
C TRP A 140 4.06 7.94 7.79
N LYS A 141 3.52 6.92 8.48
CA LYS A 141 2.85 7.13 9.77
C LYS A 141 3.77 7.75 10.82
N TYR A 142 5.09 7.48 10.73
CA TYR A 142 6.06 8.03 11.68
C TYR A 142 6.30 9.52 11.50
N GLU A 143 6.04 10.09 10.33
CA GLU A 143 6.03 11.54 10.14
C GLU A 143 4.94 12.19 11.00
N GLN A 144 3.72 11.65 10.97
CA GLN A 144 2.63 12.17 11.79
C GLN A 144 2.89 11.92 13.27
N LEU A 145 3.37 10.73 13.64
CA LEU A 145 3.75 10.44 15.03
C LEU A 145 4.85 11.36 15.57
N ALA A 146 5.80 11.77 14.72
CA ALA A 146 6.85 12.71 15.11
C ALA A 146 6.29 14.12 15.35
N LYS A 147 5.26 14.54 14.61
CA LYS A 147 4.55 15.80 14.85
C LYS A 147 3.73 15.75 16.15
N ASP A 148 3.02 14.65 16.37
CA ASP A 148 2.13 14.50 17.53
C ASP A 148 2.87 14.20 18.83
N GLN A 149 3.99 13.48 18.76
CA GLN A 149 4.77 13.01 19.91
C GLN A 149 6.29 13.21 19.71
N PRO A 150 6.77 14.46 19.61
CA PRO A 150 8.17 14.76 19.23
C PRO A 150 9.21 14.31 20.30
N ALA A 151 8.77 14.06 21.52
CA ALA A 151 9.64 13.49 22.56
C ALA A 151 9.96 12.01 22.35
N LYS A 152 9.10 11.29 21.62
CA LYS A 152 9.20 9.84 21.43
C LYS A 152 9.60 9.45 20.00
N TYR A 153 9.16 10.20 19.01
CA TYR A 153 9.38 9.92 17.61
C TYR A 153 10.13 11.06 16.94
N ARG A 154 11.02 10.70 16.01
CA ARG A 154 11.69 11.65 15.13
C ARG A 154 11.55 11.16 13.69
N PHE A 155 11.35 12.08 12.79
CA PHE A 155 11.28 11.82 11.36
C PHE A 155 12.15 12.87 10.66
N ASN A 156 13.15 12.41 9.92
CA ASN A 156 14.06 13.26 9.16
C ASN A 156 14.04 12.82 7.70
N GLU A 157 14.04 13.78 6.82
CA GLU A 157 14.19 13.57 5.38
C GLU A 157 15.51 14.24 4.93
N ALA A 158 16.19 13.60 4.01
CA ALA A 158 17.40 14.12 3.39
C ALA A 158 17.35 13.87 1.89
N THR A 159 18.02 14.69 1.15
CA THR A 159 18.20 14.59 -0.30
C THR A 159 19.70 14.39 -0.62
N ALA A 160 20.04 14.08 -1.87
CA ALA A 160 21.43 14.04 -2.27
C ALA A 160 22.19 15.36 -1.99
N LYS A 161 21.49 16.50 -1.90
CA LYS A 161 22.06 17.82 -1.58
C LYS A 161 22.60 17.90 -0.15
N ASP A 162 22.09 17.07 0.75
CA ASP A 162 22.51 17.04 2.15
C ASP A 162 23.80 16.22 2.36
N ASN A 163 24.28 15.53 1.32
CA ASN A 163 25.53 14.77 1.37
C ASN A 163 26.74 15.67 1.06
N TYR A 164 27.04 16.60 1.96
CA TYR A 164 28.11 17.56 1.79
C TYR A 164 29.48 16.92 1.60
N ALA A 165 29.74 15.76 2.21
CA ALA A 165 31.01 15.06 2.08
C ALA A 165 31.26 14.52 0.67
N LEU A 166 30.21 14.04 -0.01
CA LEU A 166 30.27 13.62 -1.39
C LEU A 166 30.40 14.83 -2.33
N LEU A 167 29.57 15.85 -2.14
CA LEU A 167 29.53 17.04 -3.00
C LEU A 167 30.83 17.86 -2.92
N ALA A 168 31.53 17.83 -1.79
CA ALA A 168 32.85 18.45 -1.67
C ALA A 168 33.92 17.75 -2.54
N LYS A 169 33.75 16.45 -2.81
CA LYS A 169 34.68 15.66 -3.65
C LYS A 169 34.28 15.63 -5.14
N VAL A 170 32.95 15.64 -5.38
CA VAL A 170 32.36 15.56 -6.72
C VAL A 170 31.28 16.63 -6.83
N PRO A 171 31.66 17.89 -7.09
CA PRO A 171 30.72 19.02 -7.04
C PRO A 171 29.55 18.93 -8.04
N ASP A 172 29.74 18.31 -9.19
CA ASP A 172 28.82 18.14 -10.30
C ASP A 172 28.03 16.79 -10.21
N TYR A 173 28.11 16.09 -9.09
CA TYR A 173 27.47 14.78 -8.90
C TYR A 173 25.97 14.82 -9.19
N ILE A 174 25.26 15.81 -8.67
CA ILE A 174 23.80 15.92 -8.82
C ILE A 174 23.42 16.19 -10.28
N GLU A 175 24.13 17.07 -10.93
CA GLU A 175 23.93 17.40 -12.35
C GLU A 175 24.18 16.18 -13.24
N THR A 176 25.27 15.48 -12.97
CA THR A 176 25.60 14.22 -13.67
C THR A 176 24.49 13.17 -13.50
N GLN A 177 23.98 13.00 -12.27
CA GLN A 177 22.87 12.08 -12.05
C GLN A 177 21.58 12.51 -12.76
N ARG A 178 21.33 13.81 -12.84
CA ARG A 178 20.16 14.35 -13.58
C ARG A 178 20.22 14.08 -15.09
N GLU A 179 21.41 14.02 -15.65
CA GLU A 179 21.62 13.70 -17.08
C GLU A 179 21.46 12.19 -17.35
N ILE A 180 21.83 11.34 -16.40
CA ILE A 180 21.84 9.88 -16.55
C ILE A 180 20.50 9.25 -16.22
N LEU A 181 19.86 9.70 -15.13
CA LEU A 181 18.62 9.13 -14.62
C LEU A 181 17.41 9.72 -15.35
N ASP A 182 16.38 8.91 -15.56
CA ASP A 182 15.09 9.46 -15.95
C ASP A 182 14.55 10.41 -14.88
N PRO A 183 13.70 11.40 -15.26
CA PRO A 183 13.24 12.44 -14.32
C PRO A 183 12.55 11.91 -13.06
N ILE A 184 11.85 10.78 -13.17
CA ILE A 184 11.12 10.19 -12.05
C ILE A 184 12.09 9.53 -11.07
N THR A 185 13.00 8.70 -11.59
CA THR A 185 14.06 8.09 -10.78
C THR A 185 14.91 9.15 -10.10
N PHE A 186 15.27 10.22 -10.82
CA PHE A 186 16.02 11.35 -10.23
C PHE A 186 15.23 12.01 -9.07
N ALA A 187 13.96 12.27 -9.27
CA ALA A 187 13.11 12.88 -8.23
C ALA A 187 13.02 12.00 -6.96
N ILE A 188 12.86 10.69 -7.14
CA ILE A 188 12.77 9.74 -6.02
C ILE A 188 14.13 9.54 -5.35
N GLU A 189 15.13 9.07 -6.10
CA GLU A 189 16.40 8.58 -5.54
C GLU A 189 17.34 9.70 -5.11
N MET A 190 17.31 10.83 -5.83
CA MET A 190 18.21 11.94 -5.57
C MET A 190 17.56 13.06 -4.75
N MET A 191 16.29 13.33 -5.00
CA MET A 191 15.59 14.46 -4.35
C MET A 191 14.64 14.00 -3.24
N ASN A 192 14.53 12.70 -2.99
CA ASN A 192 13.65 12.10 -1.99
C ASN A 192 12.18 12.54 -2.16
N GLU A 193 11.76 12.79 -3.41
CA GLU A 193 10.40 13.21 -3.70
C GLU A 193 9.45 12.02 -3.60
N ARG A 194 8.36 12.22 -2.87
CA ARG A 194 7.33 11.19 -2.71
C ARG A 194 6.52 11.07 -3.98
N MET A 195 6.50 9.88 -4.57
CA MET A 195 5.59 9.61 -5.68
C MET A 195 4.17 9.45 -5.18
N THR A 196 3.38 10.46 -5.39
CA THR A 196 1.94 10.40 -5.13
C THR A 196 1.16 9.82 -6.30
N GLN A 197 1.76 9.82 -7.50
CA GLN A 197 1.15 9.34 -8.74
C GLN A 197 2.20 9.11 -9.81
N LEU A 198 2.00 8.08 -10.66
CA LEU A 198 2.82 7.90 -11.87
C LEU A 198 2.57 9.08 -12.83
N ALA A 199 3.62 9.79 -13.21
CA ALA A 199 3.51 10.96 -14.10
C ALA A 199 2.85 10.62 -15.45
N ASN A 200 3.06 9.38 -15.95
CA ASN A 200 2.47 8.84 -17.16
C ASN A 200 1.62 7.60 -16.83
N GLY A 201 0.75 7.70 -15.83
CA GLY A 201 -0.15 6.63 -15.43
C GLY A 201 -1.42 6.59 -16.28
N PHE A 202 -2.20 5.51 -16.08
CA PHE A 202 -3.49 5.34 -16.76
C PHE A 202 -4.53 6.40 -16.36
N TYR A 203 -4.35 7.06 -15.21
CA TYR A 203 -5.25 8.08 -14.66
C TYR A 203 -4.59 9.45 -14.52
N PRO A 204 -4.21 10.12 -15.63
CA PRO A 204 -3.37 11.33 -15.55
C PRO A 204 -4.05 12.51 -14.85
N SER A 205 -5.38 12.64 -14.92
CA SER A 205 -6.14 13.70 -14.25
C SER A 205 -6.51 13.37 -12.80
N PHE A 206 -6.14 12.21 -12.27
CA PHE A 206 -6.34 11.94 -10.85
C PHE A 206 -5.49 12.89 -10.01
N ASN A 207 -6.11 13.51 -9.00
CA ASN A 207 -5.44 14.43 -8.09
C ASN A 207 -5.87 14.12 -6.66
N GLN A 208 -4.92 13.81 -5.79
CA GLN A 208 -5.20 13.37 -4.43
C GLN A 208 -5.92 14.44 -3.62
N ASP A 209 -5.50 15.69 -3.70
CA ASP A 209 -6.10 16.81 -2.94
C ASP A 209 -7.55 17.08 -3.35
N ARG A 210 -7.89 16.77 -4.60
CA ARG A 210 -9.24 16.98 -5.16
C ARG A 210 -10.13 15.75 -4.93
N HIS A 211 -9.62 14.56 -5.24
CA HIS A 211 -10.44 13.36 -5.33
C HIS A 211 -10.50 12.56 -4.04
N VAL A 212 -9.52 12.72 -3.13
CA VAL A 212 -9.46 11.96 -1.87
C VAL A 212 -9.96 12.81 -0.72
N GLN A 213 -10.98 12.33 -0.03
CA GLN A 213 -11.64 13.05 1.07
C GLN A 213 -11.25 12.45 2.42
N HIS A 214 -10.68 13.28 3.29
CA HIS A 214 -10.18 12.91 4.62
C HIS A 214 -11.15 13.28 5.75
N GLY A 215 -12.04 14.23 5.51
CA GLY A 215 -12.84 14.90 6.55
C GLY A 215 -14.19 14.24 6.88
N TYR A 216 -14.41 12.99 6.49
CA TYR A 216 -15.66 12.32 6.82
C TYR A 216 -15.72 11.94 8.31
N ASN A 217 -16.84 12.31 8.95
CA ASN A 217 -17.16 11.97 10.32
C ASN A 217 -18.28 10.93 10.34
N TYR A 218 -18.03 9.81 11.02
CA TYR A 218 -18.98 8.70 11.21
C TYR A 218 -19.41 8.58 12.66
N ASP A 219 -19.12 9.57 13.50
CA ASP A 219 -19.52 9.54 14.90
C ASP A 219 -21.03 9.75 15.03
N PHE A 220 -21.61 9.08 15.98
CA PHE A 220 -23.01 9.29 16.35
C PHE A 220 -23.08 10.48 17.30
N ASP A 221 -23.99 11.39 17.05
CA ASP A 221 -24.29 12.52 17.92
C ASP A 221 -25.35 12.09 18.93
N ASP A 222 -24.94 11.85 20.16
CA ASP A 222 -25.81 11.40 21.24
C ASP A 222 -26.85 12.46 21.62
N ASP A 223 -26.52 13.74 21.50
CA ASP A 223 -27.43 14.85 21.84
C ASP A 223 -28.54 14.99 20.79
N LEU A 224 -28.21 14.76 19.53
CA LEU A 224 -29.15 14.83 18.41
C LEU A 224 -29.79 13.48 18.10
N GLY A 225 -29.28 12.38 18.67
CA GLY A 225 -29.76 11.03 18.43
C GLY A 225 -29.58 10.58 16.97
N MET A 226 -28.59 11.11 16.26
CA MET A 226 -28.38 10.85 14.83
C MET A 226 -26.92 10.88 14.43
N TRP A 227 -26.61 10.24 13.29
CA TRP A 227 -25.29 10.32 12.65
C TRP A 227 -25.10 11.68 11.99
N HIS A 228 -23.88 12.22 12.02
CA HIS A 228 -23.50 13.45 11.30
C HIS A 228 -23.61 13.28 9.78
N LYS A 229 -24.82 13.40 9.23
CA LYS A 229 -25.09 13.21 7.80
C LYS A 229 -24.37 14.21 6.89
N GLU A 230 -24.13 15.43 7.37
CA GLU A 230 -23.51 16.50 6.55
C GLU A 230 -22.03 16.24 6.26
N PHE A 231 -21.34 15.56 7.17
CA PHE A 231 -19.91 15.24 7.08
C PHE A 231 -19.64 13.77 6.78
N ASN A 232 -20.59 13.09 6.14
CA ASN A 232 -20.51 11.67 5.85
C ASN A 232 -20.76 11.43 4.35
N ASP A 233 -20.00 10.53 3.74
CA ASP A 233 -20.18 10.08 2.36
C ASP A 233 -21.24 8.99 2.22
N TYR A 234 -21.69 8.41 3.34
CA TYR A 234 -22.59 7.28 3.39
C TYR A 234 -23.99 7.67 3.88
N ASP A 235 -25.01 7.20 3.18
CA ASP A 235 -26.41 7.29 3.55
C ASP A 235 -27.03 5.88 3.63
N ALA A 236 -27.47 5.48 4.83
CA ALA A 236 -28.07 4.16 5.06
C ALA A 236 -29.44 3.96 4.35
N GLU A 237 -30.07 5.01 3.89
CA GLU A 237 -31.37 5.00 3.22
C GLU A 237 -31.27 5.16 1.69
N ALA A 238 -30.08 5.40 1.15
CA ALA A 238 -29.85 5.48 -0.28
C ALA A 238 -29.49 4.10 -0.86
N VAL A 239 -29.62 3.92 -2.17
CA VAL A 239 -29.19 2.69 -2.86
C VAL A 239 -27.66 2.58 -2.81
N LEU A 240 -27.17 1.35 -2.65
CA LEU A 240 -25.75 1.05 -2.83
C LEU A 240 -25.49 0.63 -4.28
N GLU A 241 -24.42 1.13 -4.85
CA GLU A 241 -23.93 0.71 -6.15
C GLU A 241 -22.61 -0.02 -5.96
N VAL A 242 -22.48 -1.21 -6.51
CA VAL A 242 -21.32 -2.09 -6.31
C VAL A 242 -20.74 -2.49 -7.64
N SER A 243 -19.48 -2.20 -7.86
CA SER A 243 -18.75 -2.63 -9.05
C SER A 243 -17.76 -3.72 -8.69
N VAL A 244 -17.87 -4.87 -9.37
CA VAL A 244 -17.13 -6.10 -9.05
C VAL A 244 -16.12 -6.44 -10.14
N ASP A 245 -14.89 -6.76 -9.73
CA ASP A 245 -13.89 -7.45 -10.53
C ASP A 245 -13.61 -8.82 -9.91
N ALA A 246 -13.96 -9.89 -10.64
CA ALA A 246 -13.93 -11.24 -10.14
C ALA A 246 -12.89 -12.10 -10.89
N ASN A 247 -11.84 -12.49 -10.19
CA ASN A 247 -10.77 -13.32 -10.70
C ASN A 247 -10.55 -14.56 -9.80
N ALA A 248 -9.90 -15.59 -10.35
CA ALA A 248 -9.67 -16.85 -9.63
C ALA A 248 -8.74 -16.71 -8.41
N SER A 249 -7.83 -15.74 -8.41
CA SER A 249 -6.83 -15.49 -7.36
C SER A 249 -7.13 -14.29 -6.47
N PHE A 250 -8.08 -13.44 -6.88
CA PHE A 250 -8.44 -12.22 -6.18
C PHE A 250 -9.79 -11.72 -6.68
N THR A 251 -10.69 -11.39 -5.79
CA THR A 251 -12.00 -10.82 -6.14
C THR A 251 -12.24 -9.59 -5.28
N CYS A 252 -12.63 -8.50 -5.92
CA CYS A 252 -12.80 -7.22 -5.25
C CYS A 252 -14.02 -6.45 -5.74
N CYS A 253 -14.42 -5.46 -4.98
CA CYS A 253 -15.41 -4.49 -5.40
C CYS A 253 -15.15 -3.10 -4.83
N SER A 254 -15.64 -2.09 -5.56
CA SER A 254 -15.83 -0.74 -5.06
C SER A 254 -17.32 -0.49 -4.80
N VAL A 255 -17.61 0.23 -3.72
CA VAL A 255 -18.97 0.55 -3.29
C VAL A 255 -19.20 2.05 -3.38
N TRP A 256 -20.29 2.44 -4.03
CA TRP A 256 -20.56 3.82 -4.42
C TRP A 256 -21.91 4.30 -3.94
N GLN A 257 -22.00 5.60 -3.70
CA GLN A 257 -23.26 6.33 -3.52
C GLN A 257 -23.20 7.70 -4.16
N GLU A 258 -24.26 8.05 -4.87
CA GLU A 258 -24.46 9.40 -5.40
C GLU A 258 -24.96 10.34 -4.30
N LYS A 259 -24.36 11.53 -4.17
CA LYS A 259 -24.79 12.57 -3.25
C LYS A 259 -24.69 13.93 -3.94
N LYS A 260 -25.82 14.51 -4.30
CA LYS A 260 -25.91 15.75 -5.09
C LYS A 260 -25.20 15.60 -6.45
N ASP A 261 -24.14 16.37 -6.67
CA ASP A 261 -23.32 16.38 -7.89
C ASP A 261 -22.03 15.53 -7.75
N THR A 262 -21.88 14.80 -6.65
CA THR A 262 -20.73 13.96 -6.38
C THR A 262 -21.08 12.50 -6.41
N GLU A 263 -20.15 11.70 -6.94
CA GLU A 263 -20.18 10.26 -6.89
C GLU A 263 -19.10 9.81 -5.92
N ASN A 264 -19.52 9.24 -4.79
CA ASN A 264 -18.65 8.91 -3.68
C ASN A 264 -18.34 7.41 -3.66
N CYS A 265 -17.07 7.05 -3.82
CA CYS A 265 -16.59 5.72 -3.48
C CYS A 265 -16.45 5.65 -1.95
N ILE A 266 -17.41 5.00 -1.32
CA ILE A 266 -17.51 4.93 0.14
C ILE A 266 -16.70 3.77 0.73
N ASN A 267 -16.34 2.76 -0.08
CA ASN A 267 -15.56 1.62 0.36
C ASN A 267 -14.93 0.85 -0.81
N ALA A 268 -13.86 0.12 -0.52
CA ALA A 268 -13.25 -0.86 -1.40
C ALA A 268 -13.02 -2.16 -0.63
N LEU A 269 -13.66 -3.24 -1.06
CA LEU A 269 -13.61 -4.54 -0.42
C LEU A 269 -12.93 -5.56 -1.32
N PHE A 270 -12.21 -6.50 -0.73
CA PHE A 270 -11.61 -7.60 -1.47
C PHE A 270 -11.52 -8.88 -0.63
N VAL A 271 -11.39 -10.00 -1.31
CA VAL A 271 -11.15 -11.32 -0.74
C VAL A 271 -10.03 -12.03 -1.50
N LYS A 272 -9.27 -12.85 -0.78
CA LYS A 272 -8.17 -13.66 -1.30
C LYS A 272 -8.48 -15.15 -1.09
N PRO A 273 -7.88 -16.07 -1.85
CA PRO A 273 -8.00 -17.50 -1.59
C PRO A 273 -7.64 -17.84 -0.13
N ASN A 274 -8.34 -18.78 0.43
CA ASN A 274 -8.05 -19.40 1.74
C ASN A 274 -7.86 -20.91 1.58
N GLU A 275 -7.54 -21.59 2.66
CA GLU A 275 -7.32 -23.05 2.68
C GLU A 275 -8.58 -23.84 2.29
N GLU A 276 -9.76 -23.29 2.57
CA GLU A 276 -11.06 -23.94 2.31
C GLU A 276 -11.47 -23.98 0.83
N LYS A 277 -10.71 -23.37 -0.07
CA LYS A 277 -10.99 -23.29 -1.52
C LYS A 277 -12.42 -22.83 -1.85
N SER A 278 -13.03 -22.02 -0.99
CA SER A 278 -14.37 -21.52 -1.17
C SER A 278 -14.45 -20.50 -2.32
N ASN A 279 -15.64 -20.35 -2.92
CA ASN A 279 -15.86 -19.43 -4.03
C ASN A 279 -15.63 -17.97 -3.60
N LEU A 280 -14.67 -17.28 -4.23
CA LEU A 280 -14.28 -15.92 -3.85
C LEU A 280 -15.42 -14.91 -4.07
N VAL A 281 -16.23 -15.09 -5.11
CA VAL A 281 -17.36 -14.18 -5.38
C VAL A 281 -18.43 -14.30 -4.29
N GLN A 282 -18.70 -15.53 -3.84
CA GLN A 282 -19.62 -15.77 -2.73
C GLN A 282 -19.07 -15.15 -1.42
N ARG A 283 -17.79 -15.32 -1.14
CA ARG A 283 -17.13 -14.71 0.03
C ARG A 283 -17.15 -13.19 -0.02
N LEU A 284 -16.96 -12.59 -1.21
CA LEU A 284 -17.09 -11.15 -1.36
C LEU A 284 -18.51 -10.67 -1.06
N ALA A 285 -19.54 -11.42 -1.52
CA ALA A 285 -20.92 -11.10 -1.21
C ALA A 285 -21.22 -11.18 0.30
N PHE A 286 -20.70 -12.18 1.01
CA PHE A 286 -20.79 -12.24 2.48
C PHE A 286 -20.09 -11.06 3.14
N LYS A 287 -18.86 -10.75 2.74
CA LYS A 287 -18.09 -9.61 3.28
C LYS A 287 -18.82 -8.28 3.05
N PHE A 288 -19.41 -8.10 1.88
CA PHE A 288 -20.26 -6.95 1.59
C PHE A 288 -21.47 -6.89 2.52
N HIS A 289 -22.19 -8.00 2.70
CA HIS A 289 -23.34 -8.08 3.60
C HIS A 289 -22.95 -7.74 5.04
N GLU A 290 -21.87 -8.33 5.57
CA GLU A 290 -21.38 -8.06 6.92
C GLU A 290 -21.04 -6.57 7.10
N THR A 291 -20.37 -5.97 6.13
CA THR A 291 -19.99 -4.55 6.16
C THR A 291 -21.23 -3.63 6.19
N TYR A 292 -22.29 -4.02 5.48
CA TYR A 292 -23.50 -3.22 5.34
C TYR A 292 -24.75 -3.89 5.98
N ALA A 293 -24.55 -4.72 7.01
CA ALA A 293 -25.64 -5.42 7.69
C ALA A 293 -26.69 -4.45 8.25
N ALA A 294 -26.27 -3.29 8.77
CA ALA A 294 -27.14 -2.25 9.32
C ALA A 294 -27.72 -1.29 8.25
N HIS A 295 -27.35 -1.44 6.97
CA HIS A 295 -27.89 -0.59 5.90
C HIS A 295 -29.40 -0.81 5.74
N LYS A 296 -30.18 0.26 5.72
CA LYS A 296 -31.66 0.15 5.75
C LYS A 296 -32.23 -0.22 4.39
N LYS A 297 -31.77 0.42 3.32
CA LYS A 297 -32.27 0.17 1.95
C LYS A 297 -31.52 -0.99 1.30
N LYS A 298 -32.02 -2.21 1.48
CA LYS A 298 -31.41 -3.45 0.96
C LYS A 298 -31.52 -3.59 -0.57
N VAL A 299 -31.15 -2.55 -1.32
CA VAL A 299 -31.13 -2.53 -2.80
C VAL A 299 -29.71 -2.23 -3.27
N VAL A 300 -29.23 -3.05 -4.19
CA VAL A 300 -27.89 -2.93 -4.81
C VAL A 300 -28.02 -2.87 -6.33
N TYR A 301 -27.36 -1.88 -6.94
CA TYR A 301 -27.07 -1.90 -8.40
C TYR A 301 -25.71 -2.52 -8.60
N LEU A 302 -25.67 -3.61 -9.37
CA LEU A 302 -24.45 -4.37 -9.64
C LEU A 302 -23.84 -3.95 -10.98
N TRP A 303 -22.61 -3.47 -10.94
CA TRP A 303 -21.76 -3.13 -12.08
C TRP A 303 -20.57 -4.11 -12.17
N GLY A 304 -19.93 -4.17 -13.33
CA GLY A 304 -18.72 -4.99 -13.50
C GLY A 304 -18.41 -5.26 -14.95
N ASP A 305 -17.40 -6.09 -15.17
CA ASP A 305 -16.98 -6.54 -16.48
C ASP A 305 -17.98 -7.55 -17.07
N ARG A 306 -18.06 -7.61 -18.41
CA ARG A 306 -18.78 -8.64 -19.17
C ARG A 306 -18.44 -10.06 -18.69
N ASN A 307 -17.20 -10.30 -18.21
CA ASN A 307 -16.78 -11.62 -17.75
C ASN A 307 -17.59 -12.10 -16.53
N LEU A 308 -18.21 -11.20 -15.74
CA LEU A 308 -19.12 -11.59 -14.66
C LEU A 308 -20.32 -12.40 -15.19
N THR A 309 -20.75 -12.14 -16.42
CA THR A 309 -21.86 -12.85 -17.07
C THR A 309 -21.43 -14.11 -17.82
N SER A 310 -20.12 -14.40 -17.87
CA SER A 310 -19.59 -15.58 -18.53
C SER A 310 -19.74 -16.81 -17.62
N LYS A 311 -20.15 -17.94 -18.20
CA LYS A 311 -20.24 -19.21 -17.48
C LYS A 311 -18.84 -19.76 -17.23
N ALA A 312 -18.56 -20.16 -16.01
CA ALA A 312 -17.40 -20.98 -15.71
C ALA A 312 -17.58 -22.36 -16.36
N SER A 313 -16.53 -22.90 -16.97
CA SER A 313 -16.58 -24.13 -17.77
C SER A 313 -17.11 -25.39 -17.05
N GLN A 314 -17.30 -25.32 -15.73
CA GLN A 314 -17.74 -26.44 -14.90
C GLN A 314 -19.04 -26.19 -14.12
N THR A 315 -19.62 -24.99 -14.17
CA THR A 315 -20.86 -24.65 -13.45
C THR A 315 -21.87 -24.00 -14.40
N ALA A 316 -23.17 -24.28 -14.23
CA ALA A 316 -24.23 -23.63 -14.99
C ALA A 316 -24.42 -22.15 -14.61
N ALA A 317 -23.94 -21.73 -13.43
CA ALA A 317 -24.09 -20.39 -12.88
C ALA A 317 -22.92 -19.48 -13.30
N THR A 318 -23.22 -18.22 -13.61
CA THR A 318 -22.23 -17.18 -13.84
C THR A 318 -21.72 -16.61 -12.51
N GLN A 319 -20.60 -15.88 -12.52
CA GLN A 319 -20.11 -15.19 -11.33
C GLN A 319 -21.12 -14.14 -10.83
N GLN A 320 -21.83 -13.49 -11.75
CA GLN A 320 -22.93 -12.59 -11.45
C GLN A 320 -24.06 -13.32 -10.70
N ASP A 321 -24.44 -14.52 -11.17
CA ASP A 321 -25.50 -15.31 -10.51
C ASP A 321 -25.09 -15.67 -9.09
N VAL A 322 -23.84 -16.10 -8.88
CA VAL A 322 -23.32 -16.43 -7.54
C VAL A 322 -23.40 -15.23 -6.59
N PHE A 323 -22.96 -14.05 -7.04
CA PHE A 323 -23.00 -12.83 -6.24
C PHE A 323 -24.44 -12.43 -5.92
N THR A 324 -25.31 -12.42 -6.95
CA THR A 324 -26.70 -12.02 -6.84
C THR A 324 -27.50 -12.95 -5.92
N GLU A 325 -27.39 -14.27 -6.12
CA GLU A 325 -28.12 -15.24 -5.30
C GLU A 325 -27.65 -15.21 -3.84
N THR A 326 -26.32 -15.09 -3.61
CA THR A 326 -25.80 -14.97 -2.24
C THR A 326 -26.40 -13.75 -1.53
N LEU A 327 -26.39 -12.59 -2.16
CA LEU A 327 -26.98 -11.38 -1.59
C LEU A 327 -28.49 -11.48 -1.44
N ARG A 328 -29.19 -12.12 -2.39
CA ARG A 328 -30.64 -12.31 -2.30
C ARG A 328 -31.03 -13.19 -1.10
N LEU A 329 -30.29 -14.26 -0.85
CA LEU A 329 -30.47 -15.11 0.33
C LEU A 329 -30.23 -14.35 1.65
N LEU A 330 -29.45 -13.29 1.61
CA LEU A 330 -29.15 -12.40 2.75
C LEU A 330 -30.11 -11.19 2.84
N GLY A 331 -31.19 -11.19 2.04
CA GLY A 331 -32.26 -10.18 2.11
C GLY A 331 -32.03 -8.93 1.24
N TRP A 332 -31.08 -8.97 0.29
CA TRP A 332 -30.85 -7.88 -0.64
C TRP A 332 -31.60 -8.06 -1.97
N THR A 333 -32.04 -6.97 -2.54
CA THR A 333 -32.50 -6.91 -3.93
C THR A 333 -31.33 -6.46 -4.82
N VAL A 334 -30.87 -7.31 -5.73
CA VAL A 334 -29.77 -6.99 -6.64
C VAL A 334 -30.33 -6.74 -8.03
N ILE A 335 -30.01 -5.59 -8.61
CA ILE A 335 -30.39 -5.16 -9.94
C ILE A 335 -29.11 -5.06 -10.78
N SER A 336 -28.91 -5.99 -11.71
CA SER A 336 -27.73 -5.97 -12.58
C SER A 336 -27.76 -4.79 -13.54
N ARG A 337 -26.62 -4.14 -13.65
CA ARG A 337 -26.29 -3.07 -14.60
C ARG A 337 -25.03 -3.44 -15.40
N VAL A 338 -24.62 -4.70 -15.34
CA VAL A 338 -23.44 -5.21 -16.06
C VAL A 338 -23.70 -5.11 -17.56
N ASN A 339 -22.80 -4.45 -18.29
CA ASN A 339 -22.90 -4.33 -19.72
C ASN A 339 -22.53 -5.64 -20.42
N GLY A 340 -23.23 -5.96 -21.53
CA GLY A 340 -22.93 -7.13 -22.35
C GLY A 340 -21.65 -7.00 -23.20
N PHE A 341 -20.93 -5.88 -23.11
CA PHE A 341 -19.72 -5.60 -23.85
C PHE A 341 -18.68 -4.93 -22.97
N ASN A 342 -17.41 -5.07 -23.32
CA ASN A 342 -16.33 -4.35 -22.69
C ASN A 342 -15.95 -3.14 -23.54
N TRP A 343 -15.72 -2.03 -22.84
CA TRP A 343 -15.14 -0.84 -23.44
C TRP A 343 -13.72 -1.12 -23.93
N LEU A 344 -13.31 -0.55 -25.06
CA LEU A 344 -11.91 -0.55 -25.47
C LEU A 344 -11.07 0.21 -24.42
N HIS A 345 -9.90 -0.30 -24.10
CA HIS A 345 -9.03 0.31 -23.07
C HIS A 345 -8.71 1.79 -23.36
N LYS A 346 -8.43 2.12 -24.62
CA LYS A 346 -8.22 3.49 -25.07
C LYS A 346 -9.42 4.39 -24.77
N ASP A 347 -10.63 3.92 -25.04
CA ASP A 347 -11.85 4.70 -24.78
C ASP A 347 -12.08 4.88 -23.27
N LYS A 348 -11.81 3.85 -22.47
CA LYS A 348 -11.82 3.93 -21.01
C LYS A 348 -10.84 5.01 -20.52
N HIS A 349 -9.58 4.96 -20.98
CA HIS A 349 -8.56 5.90 -20.58
C HIS A 349 -9.00 7.36 -20.79
N PHE A 350 -9.44 7.70 -22.00
CA PHE A 350 -9.86 9.06 -22.31
C PHE A 350 -11.15 9.48 -21.58
N PHE A 351 -12.09 8.55 -21.38
CA PHE A 351 -13.30 8.85 -20.63
C PHE A 351 -13.02 9.05 -19.14
N ILE A 352 -12.20 8.20 -18.55
CA ILE A 352 -11.80 8.32 -17.14
C ILE A 352 -11.00 9.60 -16.91
N ASP A 353 -10.13 9.99 -17.86
CA ASP A 353 -9.44 11.25 -17.79
C ASP A 353 -10.41 12.44 -17.84
N GLU A 354 -11.43 12.38 -18.71
CA GLU A 354 -12.47 13.42 -18.81
C GLU A 354 -13.28 13.56 -17.51
N ILE A 355 -13.69 12.46 -16.88
CA ILE A 355 -14.46 12.51 -15.64
C ILE A 355 -13.62 13.01 -14.46
N LEU A 356 -12.34 12.62 -14.39
CA LEU A 356 -11.43 13.03 -13.31
C LEU A 356 -10.94 14.48 -13.46
N ASN A 357 -10.90 15.06 -14.66
CA ASN A 357 -10.51 16.46 -14.79
C ASN A 357 -11.61 17.45 -14.37
N GLU A 358 -12.86 16.97 -14.19
CA GLU A 358 -14.02 17.73 -13.69
C GLU A 358 -14.40 18.99 -14.52
N LYS A 359 -13.98 19.06 -15.79
CA LYS A 359 -14.31 20.20 -16.65
C LYS A 359 -15.66 20.07 -17.32
N ASN A 360 -16.19 18.84 -17.44
CA ASN A 360 -17.47 18.58 -18.06
C ASN A 360 -18.59 18.58 -17.00
N ALA A 361 -19.41 19.63 -16.96
CA ALA A 361 -20.52 19.78 -16.02
C ALA A 361 -21.63 18.71 -16.14
N ARG A 362 -21.63 17.89 -17.22
CA ARG A 362 -22.58 16.77 -17.38
C ARG A 362 -22.13 15.51 -16.64
N LEU A 363 -20.89 15.47 -16.18
CA LEU A 363 -20.30 14.35 -15.45
C LEU A 363 -20.23 14.70 -13.95
N PRO A 364 -20.38 13.72 -13.07
CA PRO A 364 -20.29 13.95 -11.64
C PRO A 364 -18.83 14.19 -11.23
N LYS A 365 -18.67 14.81 -10.07
CA LYS A 365 -17.38 14.89 -9.40
C LYS A 365 -17.12 13.58 -8.66
N ILE A 366 -15.96 12.98 -8.86
CA ILE A 366 -15.59 11.72 -8.22
C ILE A 366 -14.88 11.98 -6.90
N ARG A 367 -15.30 11.31 -5.85
CA ARG A 367 -14.67 11.39 -4.53
C ARG A 367 -14.42 10.00 -3.95
N PHE A 368 -13.25 9.82 -3.36
CA PHE A 368 -12.84 8.55 -2.72
C PHE A 368 -12.64 8.77 -1.22
N ASN A 369 -13.19 7.88 -0.41
CA ASN A 369 -12.97 7.89 1.02
C ASN A 369 -11.53 7.53 1.36
N ALA A 370 -10.79 8.46 1.98
CA ALA A 370 -9.37 8.30 2.28
C ALA A 370 -9.04 7.06 3.13
N LYS A 371 -9.91 6.71 4.08
CA LYS A 371 -9.67 5.60 5.02
C LYS A 371 -10.13 4.25 4.47
N LYS A 372 -11.29 4.21 3.80
CA LYS A 372 -11.93 2.97 3.36
C LYS A 372 -11.55 2.55 1.95
N CYS A 373 -11.02 3.48 1.14
CA CYS A 373 -10.65 3.22 -0.25
C CYS A 373 -9.14 3.21 -0.49
N GLN A 374 -8.29 3.05 0.52
CA GLN A 374 -6.82 3.13 0.40
C GLN A 374 -6.25 2.26 -0.71
N SER A 375 -6.62 0.98 -0.77
CA SER A 375 -6.12 0.08 -1.81
C SER A 375 -6.60 0.46 -3.22
N LEU A 376 -7.83 1.00 -3.36
CA LEU A 376 -8.35 1.50 -4.63
C LEU A 376 -7.63 2.78 -5.06
N ILE A 377 -7.44 3.74 -4.15
CA ILE A 377 -6.70 4.97 -4.40
C ILE A 377 -5.29 4.64 -4.86
N TYR A 378 -4.62 3.73 -4.17
CA TYR A 378 -3.31 3.25 -4.56
C TYR A 378 -3.32 2.61 -5.96
N SER A 379 -4.25 1.69 -6.22
CA SER A 379 -4.40 1.05 -7.53
C SER A 379 -4.59 2.07 -8.67
N ILE A 380 -5.30 3.17 -8.43
CA ILE A 380 -5.45 4.27 -9.39
C ILE A 380 -4.12 5.02 -9.59
N GLN A 381 -3.42 5.36 -8.52
CA GLN A 381 -2.17 6.12 -8.55
C GLN A 381 -1.05 5.37 -9.26
N GLN A 382 -1.01 4.06 -9.09
CA GLN A 382 0.07 3.18 -9.56
C GLN A 382 -0.28 2.37 -10.81
N ALA A 383 -1.42 2.63 -11.46
CA ALA A 383 -1.79 1.95 -12.70
C ALA A 383 -0.95 2.45 -13.88
N PRO A 384 -0.02 1.65 -14.44
CA PRO A 384 0.77 2.07 -15.58
C PRO A 384 -0.05 2.01 -16.87
N ILE A 385 0.39 2.77 -17.87
CA ILE A 385 -0.21 2.78 -19.21
C ILE A 385 0.81 2.29 -20.25
N ASN A 386 0.35 1.51 -21.21
CA ASN A 386 1.13 1.11 -22.40
C ASN A 386 1.00 2.18 -23.50
N ASP A 387 1.87 2.11 -24.49
CA ASP A 387 1.89 3.04 -25.64
C ASP A 387 0.57 3.06 -26.45
N ASP A 388 -0.19 1.98 -26.41
CA ASP A 388 -1.50 1.83 -27.08
C ASP A 388 -2.67 2.32 -26.20
N PHE A 389 -2.40 3.01 -25.10
CA PHE A 389 -3.36 3.47 -24.10
C PHE A 389 -4.11 2.35 -23.36
N THR A 390 -3.58 1.13 -23.37
CA THR A 390 -4.09 0.07 -22.50
C THR A 390 -3.45 0.15 -21.11
N LYS A 391 -4.19 -0.27 -20.08
CA LYS A 391 -3.65 -0.38 -18.73
C LYS A 391 -2.63 -1.53 -18.70
N ASP A 392 -1.41 -1.27 -18.22
CA ASP A 392 -0.41 -2.33 -18.04
C ASP A 392 -0.78 -3.17 -16.81
N LYS A 393 -1.01 -4.45 -17.05
CA LYS A 393 -1.45 -5.42 -16.05
C LYS A 393 -0.33 -6.32 -15.51
N LYS A 394 0.93 -5.97 -15.72
CA LYS A 394 2.08 -6.74 -15.18
C LYS A 394 2.05 -6.83 -13.65
N SER A 395 1.47 -5.85 -12.98
CA SER A 395 1.26 -5.86 -11.52
C SER A 395 0.30 -6.96 -11.05
N GLU A 396 -0.55 -7.52 -11.92
CA GLU A 396 -1.44 -8.64 -11.59
C GLU A 396 -0.71 -10.00 -11.49
N GLY A 397 0.61 -10.00 -11.69
CA GLY A 397 1.45 -11.20 -11.53
C GLY A 397 1.54 -11.65 -10.06
N ARG A 398 1.81 -12.96 -9.86
CA ARG A 398 1.78 -13.62 -8.53
C ARG A 398 2.76 -13.06 -7.48
N LYS A 399 3.72 -12.24 -7.88
CA LYS A 399 4.76 -11.68 -6.98
C LYS A 399 4.30 -10.42 -6.25
N ILE A 400 3.22 -9.79 -6.70
CA ILE A 400 2.70 -8.54 -6.13
C ILE A 400 1.42 -8.84 -5.35
N PRO A 401 1.21 -8.27 -4.16
CA PRO A 401 -0.05 -8.36 -3.46
C PRO A 401 -1.20 -7.85 -4.34
N GLN A 402 -2.20 -8.68 -4.57
CA GLN A 402 -3.24 -8.41 -5.56
C GLN A 402 -4.14 -7.22 -5.21
N GLU A 403 -4.27 -6.89 -3.92
CA GLU A 403 -4.96 -5.68 -3.44
C GLU A 403 -4.27 -4.37 -3.86
N LEU A 404 -3.08 -4.48 -4.41
CA LEU A 404 -2.23 -3.36 -4.84
C LEU A 404 -2.07 -3.33 -6.36
N ALA A 405 -2.52 -4.37 -7.02
CA ALA A 405 -2.55 -4.48 -8.46
C ALA A 405 -3.72 -3.66 -9.06
N THR A 406 -3.89 -3.73 -10.36
CA THR A 406 -4.88 -2.94 -11.11
C THR A 406 -6.34 -3.39 -10.93
N HIS A 407 -6.60 -4.49 -10.23
CA HIS A 407 -7.96 -5.03 -10.03
C HIS A 407 -8.95 -4.03 -9.42
N LEU A 408 -8.55 -3.34 -8.35
CA LEU A 408 -9.43 -2.36 -7.70
C LEU A 408 -9.69 -1.16 -8.60
N SER A 409 -8.69 -0.66 -9.33
CA SER A 409 -8.89 0.43 -10.28
C SER A 409 -9.77 0.00 -11.47
N ASP A 410 -9.79 -1.28 -11.83
CA ASP A 410 -10.71 -1.80 -12.85
C ASP A 410 -12.18 -1.71 -12.39
N THR A 411 -12.46 -1.88 -11.08
CA THR A 411 -13.82 -1.68 -10.55
C THR A 411 -14.31 -0.25 -10.71
N PHE A 412 -13.42 0.73 -10.59
CA PHE A 412 -13.74 2.13 -10.88
C PHE A 412 -14.03 2.34 -12.37
N ASP A 413 -13.20 1.77 -13.25
CA ASP A 413 -13.42 1.85 -14.70
C ASP A 413 -14.79 1.28 -15.10
N TYR A 414 -15.14 0.10 -14.60
CA TYR A 414 -16.43 -0.54 -14.92
C TYR A 414 -17.61 0.29 -14.42
N TYR A 415 -17.49 0.85 -13.22
CA TYR A 415 -18.51 1.72 -12.66
C TYR A 415 -18.70 3.00 -13.47
N ALA A 416 -17.63 3.77 -13.64
CA ALA A 416 -17.69 5.07 -14.30
C ALA A 416 -18.09 4.95 -15.77
N CYS A 417 -17.49 4.01 -16.52
CA CYS A 417 -17.84 3.77 -17.90
C CYS A 417 -19.28 3.22 -18.05
N GLY A 418 -19.67 2.29 -17.18
CA GLY A 418 -21.01 1.69 -17.21
C GLY A 418 -22.12 2.70 -16.94
N LYS A 419 -21.95 3.54 -15.93
CA LYS A 419 -22.98 4.50 -15.49
C LYS A 419 -23.01 5.77 -16.33
N TYR A 420 -21.84 6.28 -16.73
CA TYR A 420 -21.72 7.63 -17.30
C TYR A 420 -21.20 7.67 -18.73
N GLY A 421 -20.66 6.58 -19.26
CA GLY A 421 -20.01 6.58 -20.57
C GLY A 421 -20.91 7.03 -21.74
N SER A 422 -22.21 6.74 -21.68
CA SER A 422 -23.17 7.20 -22.70
C SER A 422 -23.44 8.71 -22.70
N ARG A 423 -23.11 9.41 -21.60
CA ARG A 423 -23.42 10.85 -21.47
C ARG A 423 -22.49 11.76 -22.29
N THR A 424 -21.35 11.24 -22.74
CA THR A 424 -20.36 12.03 -23.50
C THR A 424 -20.55 11.99 -25.00
N GLY A 425 -21.45 11.14 -25.51
CA GLY A 425 -21.67 10.97 -26.96
C GLY A 425 -20.49 10.34 -27.72
N ARG A 426 -19.40 10.00 -27.04
CA ARG A 426 -18.21 9.35 -27.64
C ARG A 426 -18.46 7.90 -28.02
N PHE A 427 -19.48 7.32 -27.44
CA PHE A 427 -19.80 5.91 -27.58
C PHE A 427 -21.03 5.79 -28.47
N GLY A 428 -20.83 5.34 -29.71
CA GLY A 428 -21.87 5.23 -30.71
C GLY A 428 -23.09 4.46 -30.20
N ALA A 429 -24.26 4.86 -30.68
CA ALA A 429 -25.59 4.43 -30.30
C ALA A 429 -25.89 2.97 -30.64
N SER A 430 -25.19 2.02 -30.01
CA SER A 430 -25.61 0.61 -29.96
C SER A 430 -26.01 0.19 -28.52
N ALA A 431 -26.09 1.12 -27.58
CA ALA A 431 -26.73 0.87 -26.30
C ALA A 431 -28.24 1.06 -26.51
N SER A 432 -28.97 -0.04 -26.66
CA SER A 432 -30.43 -0.06 -26.62
C SER A 432 -30.92 0.77 -25.44
N VAL A 433 -31.64 1.85 -25.75
CA VAL A 433 -32.41 2.65 -24.80
C VAL A 433 -33.28 1.69 -24.00
N ILE A 434 -32.98 1.49 -22.73
CA ILE A 434 -33.94 0.87 -21.82
C ILE A 434 -35.00 1.95 -21.58
N PRO A 435 -36.28 1.73 -21.98
CA PRO A 435 -37.32 2.71 -21.75
C PRO A 435 -37.45 2.95 -20.26
N ALA A 436 -37.46 4.21 -19.85
CA ALA A 436 -37.90 4.59 -18.52
C ALA A 436 -39.29 3.98 -18.30
N LEU A 437 -39.39 2.96 -17.44
CA LEU A 437 -40.65 2.47 -16.95
C LEU A 437 -41.32 3.62 -16.22
N GLY A 438 -42.35 4.17 -16.85
CA GLY A 438 -43.24 5.18 -16.28
C GLY A 438 -43.81 4.70 -14.95
N TRP A 439 -43.99 5.65 -14.09
CA TRP A 439 -44.73 5.56 -12.83
C TRP A 439 -46.14 5.00 -13.05
N ILE A 440 -46.46 3.91 -12.38
CA ILE A 440 -47.77 3.61 -11.83
C ILE A 440 -47.57 3.26 -10.36
#